data_1e27591e044852e6323ac6529d2f9798
#
_entry.id   1e27591e044852e6323ac6529d2f9798
#
_cell.length_a   1.000
_cell.length_b   1.000
_cell.length_c   1.000
_cell.angle_alpha   90.00
_cell.angle_beta   90.00
_cell.angle_gamma   90.00
#
_symmetry.space_group_name_H-M   'P 1'
#
loop_
_entity.id
_entity.type
_entity.pdbx_description
1 polymer ?
#
loop_
_entity_poly.entity_id
_entity_poly.type
_entity_poly.pdbx_seq_one_letter_code
_entity_poly.pdbx_strand_id
1 'polypeptide(L)'
;MICKFQKVILGASGSGKSTLLNCLSGLERVDGGSIAYDGLNIAELSDKALTKFRKDNIGFIFQQYYLLPDMTVDKNVRMGADLAGNGDYREIIKAVGLEAKAAKYPSELSGGEQQRVSVARALAKKPKVLFLDEPTGALDEKTGRQVLDYIGKLHTE
;
A
#
# COMPACT_ATOMS: atom_id res chain seq x y z
N MET A 1 18.15 -9.05 -5.42
CA MET A 1 17.29 -9.63 -6.49
C MET A 1 15.86 -9.49 -6.01
N ILE A 2 15.10 -8.49 -6.50
CA ILE A 2 13.69 -8.31 -6.13
C ILE A 2 12.90 -9.37 -6.92
N CYS A 3 12.22 -10.26 -6.21
CA CYS A 3 11.39 -11.29 -6.82
C CYS A 3 10.18 -10.61 -7.48
N LYS A 4 10.20 -10.52 -8.82
CA LYS A 4 9.17 -9.83 -9.62
C LYS A 4 7.96 -10.75 -9.85
N PHE A 5 7.27 -11.16 -8.79
CA PHE A 5 6.07 -12.00 -8.93
C PHE A 5 4.84 -11.24 -8.46
N GLN A 6 3.88 -11.08 -9.35
CA GLN A 6 2.53 -10.72 -9.02
C GLN A 6 1.72 -11.98 -8.76
N LYS A 7 1.04 -12.05 -7.61
CA LYS A 7 0.08 -13.10 -7.27
C LYS A 7 -1.29 -12.49 -7.13
N VAL A 8 -2.28 -13.10 -7.74
CA VAL A 8 -3.69 -12.69 -7.65
C VAL A 8 -4.46 -13.75 -6.90
N ILE A 9 -5.20 -13.32 -5.87
CA ILE A 9 -6.07 -14.17 -5.07
C ILE A 9 -7.52 -13.88 -5.49
N LEU A 10 -8.20 -14.88 -6.01
CA LEU A 10 -9.59 -14.79 -6.43
C LEU A 10 -10.49 -15.54 -5.46
N GLY A 11 -11.72 -15.07 -5.29
CA GLY A 11 -12.73 -15.70 -4.45
C GLY A 11 -13.95 -14.80 -4.24
N ALA A 12 -15.07 -15.39 -3.83
CA ALA A 12 -16.30 -14.66 -3.53
C ALA A 12 -16.10 -13.67 -2.38
N SER A 13 -17.02 -12.70 -2.26
CA SER A 13 -17.07 -11.84 -1.06
C SER A 13 -17.21 -12.70 0.20
N GLY A 14 -16.51 -12.33 1.27
CA GLY A 14 -16.52 -13.10 2.52
C GLY A 14 -15.66 -14.36 2.54
N SER A 15 -14.94 -14.70 1.46
CA SER A 15 -14.08 -15.91 1.41
C SER A 15 -12.76 -15.80 2.18
N GLY A 16 -12.53 -14.73 2.93
CA GLY A 16 -11.35 -14.55 3.75
C GLY A 16 -10.12 -13.95 3.04
N LYS A 17 -10.26 -13.39 1.83
CA LYS A 17 -9.14 -12.78 1.09
C LYS A 17 -8.44 -11.69 1.90
N SER A 18 -9.19 -10.73 2.45
CA SER A 18 -8.64 -9.64 3.26
C SER A 18 -7.96 -10.18 4.53
N THR A 19 -8.57 -11.16 5.21
CA THR A 19 -7.97 -11.83 6.37
C THR A 19 -6.63 -12.48 6.00
N LEU A 20 -6.58 -13.19 4.87
CA LEU A 20 -5.33 -13.78 4.39
C LEU A 20 -4.27 -12.71 4.11
N LEU A 21 -4.63 -11.60 3.44
CA LEU A 21 -3.70 -10.49 3.20
C LEU A 21 -3.21 -9.85 4.50
N ASN A 22 -4.10 -9.70 5.49
CA ASN A 22 -3.75 -9.18 6.81
C ASN A 22 -2.76 -10.10 7.54
N CYS A 23 -2.99 -11.41 7.53
CA CYS A 23 -2.07 -12.39 8.11
C CYS A 23 -0.71 -12.37 7.39
N LEU A 24 -0.72 -12.43 6.06
CA LEU A 24 0.51 -12.41 5.27
C LEU A 24 1.31 -11.12 5.46
N SER A 25 0.66 -9.98 5.61
CA SER A 25 1.34 -8.70 5.88
C SER A 25 1.76 -8.50 7.33
N GLY A 26 1.35 -9.40 8.24
CA GLY A 26 1.58 -9.30 9.67
C GLY A 26 0.73 -8.23 10.36
N LEU A 27 -0.39 -7.81 9.77
CA LEU A 27 -1.39 -6.97 10.42
C LEU A 27 -2.24 -7.76 11.41
N GLU A 28 -2.51 -9.01 11.10
CA GLU A 28 -3.16 -9.98 11.99
C GLU A 28 -2.21 -11.14 12.31
N ARG A 29 -2.34 -11.67 13.51
CA ARG A 29 -1.59 -12.87 13.91
C ARG A 29 -2.29 -14.11 13.44
N VAL A 30 -1.49 -15.13 13.10
CA VAL A 30 -2.00 -16.47 12.77
C VAL A 30 -2.07 -17.31 14.04
N ASP A 31 -3.07 -18.20 14.10
CA ASP A 31 -3.23 -19.14 15.21
C ASP A 31 -2.16 -20.26 15.20
N GLY A 32 -1.53 -20.49 14.05
CA GLY A 32 -0.49 -21.51 13.90
C GLY A 32 0.14 -21.50 12.50
N GLY A 33 1.18 -22.30 12.33
CA GLY A 33 1.94 -22.37 11.09
C GLY A 33 3.06 -21.33 11.02
N SER A 34 3.54 -21.04 9.82
CA SER A 34 4.64 -20.11 9.58
C SER A 34 4.39 -19.24 8.36
N ILE A 35 4.86 -18.00 8.41
CA ILE A 35 4.86 -17.06 7.28
C ILE A 35 6.31 -16.60 7.11
N ALA A 36 6.96 -17.05 6.04
CA ALA A 36 8.38 -16.79 5.83
C ALA A 36 8.64 -15.73 4.74
N TYR A 37 9.49 -14.76 5.06
CA TYR A 37 10.03 -13.76 4.15
C TYR A 37 11.56 -13.87 4.15
N ASP A 38 12.15 -14.30 3.04
CA ASP A 38 13.58 -14.53 2.91
C ASP A 38 14.17 -15.36 4.08
N GLY A 39 13.42 -16.39 4.51
CA GLY A 39 13.80 -17.26 5.62
C GLY A 39 13.44 -16.75 7.03
N LEU A 40 12.94 -15.53 7.17
CA LEU A 40 12.45 -14.98 8.43
C LEU A 40 10.99 -15.37 8.65
N ASN A 41 10.68 -16.14 9.69
CA ASN A 41 9.31 -16.44 10.08
C ASN A 41 8.69 -15.26 10.87
N ILE A 42 7.78 -14.51 10.22
CA ILE A 42 7.17 -13.34 10.86
C ILE A 42 6.11 -13.72 11.91
N ALA A 43 5.57 -14.94 11.88
CA ALA A 43 4.59 -15.39 12.88
C ALA A 43 5.19 -15.48 14.29
N GLU A 44 6.51 -15.68 14.40
CA GLU A 44 7.24 -15.79 15.66
C GLU A 44 7.80 -14.47 16.20
N LEU A 45 7.67 -13.39 15.43
CA LEU A 45 8.20 -12.09 15.83
C LEU A 45 7.40 -11.49 16.99
N SER A 46 8.10 -10.82 17.90
CA SER A 46 7.46 -9.95 18.89
C SER A 46 6.75 -8.77 18.19
N ASP A 47 5.80 -8.13 18.86
CA ASP A 47 5.05 -7.00 18.29
C ASP A 47 5.96 -5.84 17.84
N LYS A 48 7.01 -5.57 18.62
CA LYS A 48 8.03 -4.57 18.26
C LYS A 48 8.79 -4.96 16.99
N ALA A 49 9.22 -6.22 16.89
CA ALA A 49 9.94 -6.72 15.72
C ALA A 49 9.03 -6.79 14.48
N LEU A 50 7.77 -7.20 14.64
CA LEU A 50 6.78 -7.26 13.58
C LEU A 50 6.42 -5.85 13.06
N THR A 51 6.31 -4.88 13.96
CA THR A 51 6.10 -3.47 13.58
C THR A 51 7.29 -2.93 12.78
N LYS A 52 8.52 -3.24 13.20
CA LYS A 52 9.72 -2.88 12.44
C LYS A 52 9.74 -3.58 11.08
N PHE A 53 9.42 -4.87 11.03
CA PHE A 53 9.35 -5.63 9.78
C PHE A 53 8.36 -5.00 8.80
N ARG A 54 7.13 -4.68 9.25
CA ARG A 54 6.12 -3.99 8.42
C ARG A 54 6.61 -2.62 7.94
N LYS A 55 7.25 -1.87 8.86
CA LYS A 55 7.83 -0.57 8.50
C LYS A 55 8.81 -0.70 7.35
N ASP A 56 9.72 -1.67 7.42
CA ASP A 56 10.86 -1.76 6.51
C ASP A 56 10.53 -2.49 5.19
N ASN A 57 9.49 -3.34 5.16
CA ASN A 57 9.28 -4.25 4.05
C ASN A 57 7.89 -4.19 3.40
N ILE A 58 6.83 -3.82 4.14
CA ILE A 58 5.46 -4.01 3.69
C ILE A 58 4.80 -2.68 3.33
N GLY A 59 4.23 -2.59 2.12
CA GLY A 59 3.22 -1.61 1.75
C GLY A 59 1.84 -2.28 1.73
N PHE A 60 0.80 -1.54 2.08
CA PHE A 60 -0.56 -2.05 2.04
C PHE A 60 -1.49 -0.99 1.44
N ILE A 61 -2.29 -1.39 0.47
CA ILE A 61 -3.36 -0.59 -0.11
C ILE A 61 -4.67 -1.29 0.25
N PHE A 62 -5.44 -0.64 1.12
CA PHE A 62 -6.70 -1.15 1.61
C PHE A 62 -7.85 -0.79 0.67
N GLN A 63 -8.92 -1.54 0.71
CA GLN A 63 -10.21 -1.21 0.07
C GLN A 63 -10.77 0.13 0.59
N GLN A 64 -10.67 0.37 1.90
CA GLN A 64 -10.89 1.69 2.49
C GLN A 64 -9.58 2.47 2.48
N TYR A 65 -9.63 3.75 2.18
CA TYR A 65 -8.43 4.56 1.91
C TYR A 65 -7.56 4.83 3.15
N TYR A 66 -8.17 4.85 4.34
CA TYR A 66 -7.52 5.15 5.63
C TYR A 66 -6.59 6.38 5.56
N LEU A 67 -7.05 7.44 4.89
CA LEU A 67 -6.35 8.70 4.88
C LEU A 67 -6.52 9.41 6.21
N LEU A 68 -5.50 10.16 6.62
CA LEU A 68 -5.58 11.01 7.78
C LEU A 68 -6.35 12.28 7.39
N PRO A 69 -7.56 12.51 7.97
CA PRO A 69 -8.47 13.55 7.51
C PRO A 69 -7.93 14.96 7.73
N ASP A 70 -7.11 15.13 8.77
CA ASP A 70 -6.50 16.41 9.16
C ASP A 70 -5.16 16.68 8.44
N MET A 71 -4.81 15.85 7.47
CA MET A 71 -3.61 16.00 6.66
C MET A 71 -3.95 16.18 5.18
N THR A 72 -3.23 17.08 4.53
CA THR A 72 -3.32 17.27 3.07
C THR A 72 -2.83 16.04 2.31
N VAL A 73 -3.07 16.00 1.00
CA VAL A 73 -2.51 14.97 0.10
C VAL A 73 -0.99 14.86 0.27
N ASP A 74 -0.28 16.00 0.21
CA ASP A 74 1.18 16.02 0.39
C ASP A 74 1.61 15.40 1.71
N LYS A 75 0.97 15.78 2.83
CA LYS A 75 1.29 15.26 4.16
C LYS A 75 0.95 13.77 4.31
N ASN A 76 -0.18 13.30 3.75
CA ASN A 76 -0.55 11.89 3.76
C ASN A 76 0.50 11.04 3.03
N VAL A 77 0.97 11.48 1.86
CA VAL A 77 1.98 10.75 1.08
C VAL A 77 3.35 10.85 1.74
N ARG A 78 3.72 12.04 2.21
CA ARG A 78 4.99 12.27 2.92
C ARG A 78 5.15 11.37 4.14
N MET A 79 4.09 11.09 4.88
CA MET A 79 4.16 10.17 6.01
C MET A 79 4.68 8.77 5.60
N GLY A 80 4.26 8.28 4.42
CA GLY A 80 4.83 7.04 3.86
C GLY A 80 6.30 7.17 3.52
N ALA A 81 6.68 8.29 2.91
CA ALA A 81 8.05 8.59 2.52
C ALA A 81 9.00 8.74 3.73
N ASP A 82 8.56 9.41 4.78
CA ASP A 82 9.34 9.62 6.01
C ASP A 82 9.69 8.28 6.69
N LEU A 83 8.82 7.27 6.58
CA LEU A 83 9.11 5.92 7.09
C LEU A 83 10.29 5.25 6.38
N ALA A 84 10.53 5.59 5.12
CA ALA A 84 11.58 5.02 4.27
C ALA A 84 12.77 5.95 4.07
N GLY A 85 12.74 7.17 4.60
CA GLY A 85 13.74 8.20 4.30
C GLY A 85 13.72 8.65 2.83
N ASN A 86 12.55 8.56 2.14
CA ASN A 86 12.43 8.86 0.73
C ASN A 86 12.12 10.34 0.49
N GLY A 87 13.07 11.09 -0.09
CA GLY A 87 12.90 12.51 -0.44
C GLY A 87 12.05 12.75 -1.70
N ASP A 88 11.92 11.76 -2.58
CA ASP A 88 11.36 11.93 -3.94
C ASP A 88 9.86 11.63 -4.03
N TYR A 89 9.14 11.65 -2.91
CA TYR A 89 7.72 11.28 -2.87
C TYR A 89 6.82 12.19 -3.71
N ARG A 90 7.24 13.41 -4.03
CA ARG A 90 6.46 14.33 -4.86
C ARG A 90 6.33 13.86 -6.30
N GLU A 91 7.33 13.17 -6.83
CA GLU A 91 7.23 12.53 -8.15
C GLU A 91 6.13 11.46 -8.16
N ILE A 92 5.91 10.78 -7.02
CA ILE A 92 4.82 9.83 -6.89
C ILE A 92 3.45 10.53 -6.90
N ILE A 93 3.31 11.67 -6.20
CA ILE A 93 2.07 12.48 -6.24
C ILE A 93 1.76 12.92 -7.68
N LYS A 94 2.76 13.34 -8.42
CA LYS A 94 2.64 13.72 -9.84
C LYS A 94 2.25 12.50 -10.70
N ALA A 95 2.90 11.38 -10.50
CA ALA A 95 2.64 10.15 -11.27
C ALA A 95 1.22 9.62 -11.09
N VAL A 96 0.61 9.81 -9.90
CA VAL A 96 -0.81 9.46 -9.68
C VAL A 96 -1.78 10.59 -10.08
N GLY A 97 -1.29 11.68 -10.70
CA GLY A 97 -2.11 12.79 -11.21
C GLY A 97 -2.71 13.67 -10.14
N LEU A 98 -2.04 13.85 -8.99
CA LEU A 98 -2.53 14.62 -7.86
C LEU A 98 -1.69 15.88 -7.54
N GLU A 99 -0.76 16.27 -8.41
CA GLU A 99 0.13 17.41 -8.19
C GLU A 99 -0.63 18.70 -7.88
N ALA A 100 -1.64 19.02 -8.70
CA ALA A 100 -2.49 20.21 -8.50
C ALA A 100 -3.36 20.15 -7.24
N LYS A 101 -3.47 18.99 -6.61
CA LYS A 101 -4.29 18.73 -5.40
C LYS A 101 -3.45 18.45 -4.15
N ALA A 102 -2.14 18.66 -4.22
CA ALA A 102 -1.22 18.37 -3.11
C ALA A 102 -1.58 19.07 -1.79
N ALA A 103 -2.16 20.28 -1.86
CA ALA A 103 -2.59 21.05 -0.70
C ALA A 103 -4.03 20.74 -0.22
N LYS A 104 -4.79 19.88 -0.94
CA LYS A 104 -6.16 19.52 -0.60
C LYS A 104 -6.22 18.49 0.54
N TYR A 105 -7.32 18.55 1.32
CA TYR A 105 -7.64 17.58 2.34
C TYR A 105 -8.49 16.44 1.75
N PRO A 106 -8.51 15.26 2.39
CA PRO A 106 -9.30 14.11 1.93
C PRO A 106 -10.78 14.45 1.68
N SER A 107 -11.39 15.30 2.51
CA SER A 107 -12.78 15.74 2.37
C SER A 107 -13.07 16.54 1.10
N GLU A 108 -12.04 17.08 0.45
CA GLU A 108 -12.12 17.87 -0.79
C GLU A 108 -11.88 17.01 -2.05
N LEU A 109 -11.69 15.71 -1.89
CA LEU A 109 -11.32 14.76 -2.94
C LEU A 109 -12.46 13.79 -3.24
N SER A 110 -12.60 13.42 -4.52
CA SER A 110 -13.45 12.29 -4.92
C SER A 110 -12.89 10.97 -4.37
N GLY A 111 -13.73 9.91 -4.28
CA GLY A 111 -13.28 8.60 -3.83
C GLY A 111 -12.09 8.04 -4.63
N GLY A 112 -12.11 8.20 -5.96
CA GLY A 112 -10.99 7.80 -6.80
C GLY A 112 -9.69 8.60 -6.54
N GLU A 113 -9.80 9.88 -6.17
CA GLU A 113 -8.64 10.68 -5.78
C GLU A 113 -8.09 10.25 -4.42
N GLN A 114 -8.98 9.98 -3.46
CA GLN A 114 -8.59 9.44 -2.16
C GLN A 114 -7.87 8.09 -2.30
N GLN A 115 -8.35 7.22 -3.19
CA GLN A 115 -7.68 5.96 -3.49
C GLN A 115 -6.28 6.19 -4.06
N ARG A 116 -6.11 7.15 -5.00
CA ARG A 116 -4.80 7.49 -5.53
C ARG A 116 -3.85 8.05 -4.46
N VAL A 117 -4.35 8.81 -3.49
CA VAL A 117 -3.55 9.26 -2.33
C VAL A 117 -3.08 8.06 -1.49
N SER A 118 -3.98 7.10 -1.21
CA SER A 118 -3.64 5.87 -0.47
C SER A 118 -2.57 5.06 -1.19
N VAL A 119 -2.70 4.90 -2.51
CA VAL A 119 -1.69 4.26 -3.37
C VAL A 119 -0.35 5.01 -3.29
N ALA A 120 -0.36 6.33 -3.50
CA ALA A 120 0.85 7.15 -3.45
C ALA A 120 1.56 7.04 -2.10
N ARG A 121 0.81 7.06 -0.99
CA ARG A 121 1.35 6.87 0.36
C ARG A 121 2.03 5.52 0.54
N ALA A 122 1.41 4.44 0.07
CA ALA A 122 1.97 3.10 0.17
C ALA A 122 3.26 2.96 -0.67
N LEU A 123 3.28 3.54 -1.88
CA LEU A 123 4.42 3.51 -2.79
C LEU A 123 5.58 4.41 -2.34
N ALA A 124 5.28 5.55 -1.71
CA ALA A 124 6.30 6.47 -1.18
C ALA A 124 7.20 5.81 -0.13
N LYS A 125 6.72 4.76 0.51
CA LYS A 125 7.46 3.92 1.44
C LYS A 125 8.50 3.02 0.76
N LYS A 126 8.47 2.85 -0.57
CA LYS A 126 9.34 1.93 -1.34
C LYS A 126 9.34 0.51 -0.75
N PRO A 127 8.17 -0.13 -0.55
CA PRO A 127 8.09 -1.43 0.11
C PRO A 127 8.67 -2.54 -0.77
N LYS A 128 9.22 -3.59 -0.15
CA LYS A 128 9.66 -4.81 -0.87
C LYS A 128 8.48 -5.67 -1.31
N VAL A 129 7.39 -5.64 -0.53
CA VAL A 129 6.15 -6.37 -0.84
C VAL A 129 4.99 -5.41 -0.69
N LEU A 130 4.14 -5.36 -1.71
CA LEU A 130 2.94 -4.54 -1.74
C LEU A 130 1.70 -5.45 -1.73
N PHE A 131 0.89 -5.32 -0.70
CA PHE A 131 -0.42 -5.96 -0.61
C PHE A 131 -1.50 -5.01 -1.12
N LEU A 132 -2.41 -5.55 -1.93
CA LEU A 132 -3.51 -4.80 -2.52
C LEU A 132 -4.83 -5.53 -2.24
N ASP A 133 -5.68 -4.92 -1.42
CA ASP A 133 -7.01 -5.43 -1.13
C ASP A 133 -8.03 -4.59 -1.92
N GLU A 134 -8.48 -5.13 -3.05
CA GLU A 134 -9.40 -4.48 -3.99
C GLU A 134 -8.99 -3.03 -4.38
N PRO A 135 -7.74 -2.80 -4.84
CA PRO A 135 -7.17 -1.46 -5.00
C PRO A 135 -7.88 -0.60 -6.05
N THR A 136 -8.69 -1.20 -6.91
CA THR A 136 -9.41 -0.54 -8.00
C THR A 136 -10.93 -0.53 -7.82
N GLY A 137 -11.44 -1.10 -6.74
CA GLY A 137 -12.89 -1.24 -6.53
C GLY A 137 -13.66 0.09 -6.51
N ALA A 138 -13.00 1.19 -6.13
CA ALA A 138 -13.56 2.54 -6.15
C ALA A 138 -13.05 3.42 -7.31
N LEU A 139 -12.28 2.85 -8.26
CA LEU A 139 -11.72 3.59 -9.38
C LEU A 139 -12.49 3.27 -10.67
N ASP A 140 -12.64 4.27 -11.53
CA ASP A 140 -13.01 4.02 -12.91
C ASP A 140 -11.91 3.21 -13.64
N GLU A 141 -12.28 2.51 -14.70
CA GLU A 141 -11.40 1.57 -15.41
C GLU A 141 -10.08 2.22 -15.87
N LYS A 142 -10.15 3.46 -16.37
CA LYS A 142 -8.99 4.19 -16.86
C LYS A 142 -8.01 4.50 -15.72
N THR A 143 -8.51 5.00 -14.62
CA THR A 143 -7.72 5.32 -13.43
C THR A 143 -7.15 4.05 -12.78
N GLY A 144 -7.95 2.99 -12.70
CA GLY A 144 -7.51 1.69 -12.21
C GLY A 144 -6.33 1.14 -13.02
N ARG A 145 -6.41 1.20 -14.36
CA ARG A 145 -5.29 0.80 -15.24
C ARG A 145 -4.04 1.67 -15.01
N GLN A 146 -4.19 2.98 -14.91
CA GLN A 146 -3.04 3.88 -14.66
C GLN A 146 -2.32 3.56 -13.35
N VAL A 147 -3.06 3.27 -12.29
CA VAL A 147 -2.50 2.87 -10.98
C VAL A 147 -1.75 1.55 -11.10
N LEU A 148 -2.34 0.54 -11.75
CA LEU A 148 -1.70 -0.76 -11.95
C LEU A 148 -0.45 -0.65 -12.84
N ASP A 149 -0.49 0.15 -13.90
CA ASP A 149 0.66 0.41 -14.77
C ASP A 149 1.80 1.11 -14.00
N TYR A 150 1.45 2.06 -13.11
CA TYR A 150 2.44 2.72 -12.29
C TYR A 150 3.09 1.76 -11.28
N ILE A 151 2.28 0.93 -10.61
CA ILE A 151 2.79 -0.14 -9.73
C ILE A 151 3.71 -1.08 -10.53
N GLY A 152 3.32 -1.45 -11.74
CA GLY A 152 4.12 -2.28 -12.64
C GLY A 152 5.48 -1.66 -13.01
N LYS A 153 5.52 -0.36 -13.30
CA LYS A 153 6.77 0.36 -13.61
C LYS A 153 7.74 0.39 -12.45
N LEU A 154 7.26 0.59 -11.22
CA LEU A 154 8.11 0.56 -10.02
C LEU A 154 8.72 -0.83 -9.76
N HIS A 155 8.14 -1.88 -10.33
CA HIS A 155 8.70 -3.24 -10.26
C HIS A 155 9.79 -3.51 -11.31
N THR A 156 9.96 -2.63 -12.28
CA THR A 156 10.95 -2.83 -13.37
C THR A 156 12.27 -2.08 -13.15
N GLU A 157 12.32 -1.16 -12.21
CA GLU A 157 13.53 -0.46 -11.74
C GLU A 157 14.11 -1.14 -10.49
#